data_bb175145a0c3c9081b499348dc58cd39
#
_entry.id   bb175145a0c3c9081b499348dc58cd39
#
_cell.length_a   1.000
_cell.length_b   1.000
_cell.length_c   1.000
_cell.angle_alpha   90.00
_cell.angle_beta   90.00
_cell.angle_gamma   90.00
#
_symmetry.space_group_name_H-M   'P 1'
#
loop_
_entity.id
_entity.type
_entity.pdbx_description
1 polymer ?
#
loop_
_entity_poly.entity_id
_entity_poly.type
_entity_poly.pdbx_seq_one_letter_code
_entity_poly.pdbx_strand_id
1 'polypeptide(L)'
;MEQMKFTEDLLKQMPQEALIQLVLMLQQNINQLNRNVELLTEQIKIMNQRNYGRKTEKASELFELQHLDLIFNEAEYTADENSPEPTIENLPKKKKEKGHKENSLKKITNHREVLIEMTDEELNEKYGEGKWKKLPYETIVKLEHHPACFEVVTYKIGVYAKDDNQTIIRAEKPKELIPGSIATPSLVASILAGKYVSALPLYRQEQAYKANDVNISRQTMANWTINVGLTYLKPFWEVLKKEMMDSALIGADETPCLVNKDGRPAGSKSYMWVYHSDSEKNITLYDYQKTRKEEHPREFLKDYHGILTTDGYQVYHTLENKNPDKFIIAGCWEHLKRKFAVEVKAIGKQKVKGTLAEQAVLKIANLYHIDNKGKELPLEERKEYRQKIVAPFVDEFFTWVRKNIDKVPSKSETGKGFNYALNQEKYLRVFLTNPIIPMDNNAAERSIRPFCIGKKNWLFMDTVKGAETSAIIYSIVETAKANNLRMYDYLKYLLEELPNYVNGSKNEIPSKLLPWSKDLPIELRKSIT
;
A
#
# COMPACT_ATOMS: atom_id res chain seq x y z
N MET A 1 16.49 -58.07 14.53
CA MET A 1 16.04 -58.52 13.21
C MET A 1 17.27 -59.02 12.47
N GLU A 2 17.41 -60.31 12.33
CA GLU A 2 18.48 -60.92 11.54
C GLU A 2 18.36 -60.49 10.08
N GLN A 3 19.43 -59.97 9.49
CA GLN A 3 19.45 -59.62 8.07
C GLN A 3 19.48 -60.92 7.27
N MET A 4 18.40 -61.25 6.61
CA MET A 4 18.37 -62.32 5.59
C MET A 4 19.36 -61.94 4.48
N LYS A 5 20.47 -62.65 4.38
CA LYS A 5 21.45 -62.51 3.29
C LYS A 5 21.04 -63.41 2.15
N PHE A 6 20.67 -62.85 1.03
CA PHE A 6 20.44 -63.61 -0.20
C PHE A 6 21.82 -64.09 -0.73
N THR A 7 22.03 -65.41 -0.73
CA THR A 7 23.23 -66.04 -1.35
C THR A 7 22.91 -66.42 -2.78
N GLU A 8 23.94 -66.55 -3.62
CA GLU A 8 23.77 -66.89 -5.05
C GLU A 8 23.08 -68.23 -5.23
N ASP A 9 23.35 -69.22 -4.35
CA ASP A 9 22.72 -70.51 -4.39
C ASP A 9 21.22 -70.47 -4.04
N LEU A 10 20.85 -69.59 -3.11
CA LEU A 10 19.43 -69.38 -2.75
C LEU A 10 18.66 -68.72 -3.90
N LEU A 11 19.28 -67.77 -4.58
CA LEU A 11 18.67 -67.10 -5.74
C LEU A 11 18.52 -68.03 -6.94
N LYS A 12 19.44 -68.96 -7.18
CA LYS A 12 19.34 -69.96 -8.25
C LYS A 12 18.23 -71.00 -8.02
N GLN A 13 17.79 -71.20 -6.79
CA GLN A 13 16.73 -72.15 -6.43
C GLN A 13 15.33 -71.51 -6.37
N MET A 14 15.21 -70.19 -6.51
CA MET A 14 13.94 -69.49 -6.46
C MET A 14 13.15 -69.62 -7.78
N PRO A 15 11.83 -69.77 -7.72
CA PRO A 15 10.96 -69.73 -8.91
C PRO A 15 11.10 -68.37 -9.62
N GLN A 16 10.98 -68.36 -10.94
CA GLN A 16 11.13 -67.16 -11.77
C GLN A 16 10.19 -66.02 -11.34
N GLU A 17 8.96 -66.36 -10.96
CA GLU A 17 7.96 -65.35 -10.46
C GLU A 17 8.41 -64.70 -9.15
N ALA A 18 9.00 -65.45 -8.23
CA ALA A 18 9.53 -64.96 -6.98
C ALA A 18 10.75 -64.04 -7.18
N LEU A 19 11.62 -64.36 -8.14
CA LEU A 19 12.73 -63.51 -8.55
C LEU A 19 12.25 -62.19 -9.15
N ILE A 20 11.23 -62.22 -9.99
CA ILE A 20 10.63 -61.01 -10.56
C ILE A 20 10.06 -60.12 -9.45
N GLN A 21 9.30 -60.71 -8.51
CA GLN A 21 8.75 -59.96 -7.36
C GLN A 21 9.86 -59.37 -6.49
N LEU A 22 10.93 -60.11 -6.25
CA LEU A 22 12.10 -59.63 -5.48
C LEU A 22 12.79 -58.47 -6.17
N VAL A 23 12.98 -58.52 -7.49
CA VAL A 23 13.58 -57.43 -8.28
C VAL A 23 12.69 -56.21 -8.25
N LEU A 24 11.36 -56.35 -8.41
CA LEU A 24 10.40 -55.21 -8.33
C LEU A 24 10.41 -54.57 -6.94
N MET A 25 10.45 -55.39 -5.87
CA MET A 25 10.52 -54.91 -4.50
C MET A 25 11.87 -54.17 -4.23
N LEU A 26 13.00 -54.73 -4.72
CA LEU A 26 14.30 -54.04 -4.63
C LEU A 26 14.31 -52.72 -5.40
N GLN A 27 13.71 -52.67 -6.58
CA GLN A 27 13.59 -51.45 -7.37
C GLN A 27 12.73 -50.40 -6.67
N GLN A 28 11.64 -50.80 -6.01
CA GLN A 28 10.85 -49.90 -5.17
C GLN A 28 11.63 -49.38 -3.97
N ASN A 29 12.39 -50.24 -3.29
CA ASN A 29 13.24 -49.85 -2.17
C ASN A 29 14.39 -48.90 -2.60
N ILE A 30 15.00 -49.14 -3.74
CA ILE A 30 16.04 -48.24 -4.31
C ILE A 30 15.40 -46.86 -4.62
N ASN A 31 14.24 -46.84 -5.23
CA ASN A 31 13.52 -45.57 -5.50
C ASN A 31 13.17 -44.84 -4.20
N GLN A 32 12.75 -45.56 -3.16
CA GLN A 32 12.47 -45.00 -1.85
C GLN A 32 13.72 -44.45 -1.16
N LEU A 33 14.84 -45.20 -1.22
CA LEU A 33 16.14 -44.76 -0.70
C LEU A 33 16.66 -43.52 -1.42
N ASN A 34 16.57 -43.48 -2.74
CA ASN A 34 16.95 -42.31 -3.53
C ASN A 34 16.14 -41.07 -3.14
N ARG A 35 14.80 -41.18 -2.94
CA ARG A 35 13.97 -40.11 -2.42
C ARG A 35 14.42 -39.65 -1.03
N ASN A 36 14.73 -40.60 -0.14
CA ASN A 36 15.21 -40.27 1.20
C ASN A 36 16.58 -39.56 1.18
N VAL A 37 17.46 -39.94 0.29
CA VAL A 37 18.76 -39.30 0.09
C VAL A 37 18.59 -37.87 -0.46
N GLU A 38 17.71 -37.66 -1.44
CA GLU A 38 17.37 -36.32 -1.95
C GLU A 38 16.82 -35.44 -0.84
N LEU A 39 15.88 -35.94 -0.04
CA LEU A 39 15.31 -35.25 1.13
C LEU A 39 16.37 -34.89 2.17
N LEU A 40 17.21 -35.82 2.55
CA LEU A 40 18.29 -35.59 3.52
C LEU A 40 19.34 -34.62 2.99
N THR A 41 19.67 -34.68 1.71
CA THR A 41 20.62 -33.75 1.07
C THR A 41 20.12 -32.32 1.11
N GLU A 42 18.82 -32.10 0.80
CA GLU A 42 18.23 -30.78 0.88
C GLU A 42 18.12 -30.30 2.34
N GLN A 43 17.74 -31.17 3.28
CA GLN A 43 17.75 -30.84 4.71
C GLN A 43 19.15 -30.47 5.23
N ILE A 44 20.18 -31.20 4.84
CA ILE A 44 21.58 -30.90 5.22
C ILE A 44 22.02 -29.55 4.63
N LYS A 45 21.68 -29.26 3.38
CA LYS A 45 21.92 -27.93 2.78
C LYS A 45 21.27 -26.83 3.63
N ILE A 46 19.97 -26.98 3.94
CA ILE A 46 19.22 -26.01 4.73
C ILE A 46 19.79 -25.87 6.14
N MET A 47 20.06 -26.98 6.83
CA MET A 47 20.61 -26.97 8.19
C MET A 47 22.02 -26.36 8.26
N ASN A 48 22.91 -26.75 7.35
CA ASN A 48 24.26 -26.18 7.29
C ASN A 48 24.24 -24.68 7.03
N GLN A 49 23.27 -24.22 6.28
CA GLN A 49 23.10 -22.81 5.94
C GLN A 49 22.48 -21.99 7.09
N ARG A 50 21.55 -22.58 7.86
CA ARG A 50 21.03 -21.95 9.09
C ARG A 50 22.07 -21.88 10.20
N ASN A 51 22.91 -22.90 10.33
CA ASN A 51 23.88 -22.99 11.43
C ASN A 51 25.18 -22.23 11.17
N TYR A 52 25.63 -22.13 9.92
CA TYR A 52 26.90 -21.54 9.52
C TYR A 52 26.78 -20.35 8.56
N GLY A 53 25.56 -19.93 8.21
CA GLY A 53 25.30 -18.72 7.43
C GLY A 53 25.53 -17.46 8.27
N ARG A 54 26.26 -16.46 7.73
CA ARG A 54 26.39 -15.15 8.36
C ARG A 54 24.99 -14.52 8.54
N LYS A 55 24.64 -14.16 9.76
CA LYS A 55 23.49 -13.30 10.10
C LYS A 55 23.84 -11.85 9.71
N THR A 56 23.80 -11.51 8.43
CA THR A 56 23.91 -10.12 7.97
C THR A 56 22.68 -9.77 7.15
N GLU A 57 22.04 -8.68 7.54
CA GLU A 57 20.77 -8.16 7.00
C GLU A 57 20.84 -7.55 5.59
N LYS A 58 21.95 -7.76 4.86
CA LYS A 58 22.13 -7.21 3.51
C LYS A 58 21.49 -8.05 2.42
N ALA A 59 20.17 -7.90 2.26
CA ALA A 59 19.41 -8.55 1.19
C ALA A 59 19.34 -7.72 -0.12
N SER A 60 19.86 -6.48 -0.13
CA SER A 60 19.66 -5.52 -1.21
C SER A 60 20.39 -5.80 -2.52
N GLU A 61 21.44 -6.60 -2.51
CA GLU A 61 22.25 -6.85 -3.72
C GLU A 61 21.98 -8.18 -4.45
N LEU A 62 21.06 -9.04 -3.95
CA LEU A 62 20.82 -10.36 -4.57
C LEU A 62 19.86 -10.33 -5.72
N PHE A 63 18.97 -9.39 -5.69
CA PHE A 63 17.96 -9.20 -6.72
C PHE A 63 17.75 -7.70 -6.87
N GLU A 64 17.96 -7.16 -8.05
CA GLU A 64 17.28 -5.95 -8.52
C GLU A 64 15.77 -6.23 -8.61
N LEU A 65 15.20 -6.66 -7.51
CA LEU A 65 13.77 -6.91 -7.35
C LEU A 65 13.17 -5.65 -6.75
N GLN A 66 12.71 -4.76 -7.62
CA GLN A 66 11.99 -3.52 -7.30
C GLN A 66 10.76 -3.72 -6.39
N HIS A 67 10.51 -4.91 -5.84
CA HIS A 67 9.29 -5.26 -5.11
C HIS A 67 9.50 -5.93 -3.74
N LEU A 68 10.73 -5.97 -3.18
CA LEU A 68 10.96 -6.44 -1.81
C LEU A 68 10.70 -5.37 -0.74
N ASP A 69 10.38 -4.14 -1.16
CA ASP A 69 10.11 -2.98 -0.31
C ASP A 69 8.93 -3.13 0.67
N LEU A 70 8.13 -4.19 0.49
CA LEU A 70 6.94 -4.43 1.30
C LEU A 70 7.20 -4.93 2.73
N ILE A 71 8.43 -5.31 3.06
CA ILE A 71 8.74 -5.97 4.34
C ILE A 71 9.59 -5.09 5.26
N PHE A 72 10.24 -4.03 4.75
CA PHE A 72 11.18 -3.22 5.51
C PHE A 72 10.71 -1.77 5.72
N ASN A 73 11.16 -1.20 6.84
CA ASN A 73 11.03 0.22 7.10
C ASN A 73 11.86 0.99 6.06
N GLU A 74 11.30 2.00 5.43
CA GLU A 74 11.94 2.83 4.41
C GLU A 74 13.27 3.42 4.89
N ALA A 75 13.38 3.74 6.19
CA ALA A 75 14.60 4.22 6.82
C ALA A 75 15.70 3.15 6.92
N GLU A 76 15.35 1.87 7.07
CA GLU A 76 16.31 0.76 7.09
C GLU A 76 16.77 0.39 5.68
N TYR A 77 15.92 0.63 4.67
CA TYR A 77 16.26 0.38 3.26
C TYR A 77 17.25 1.40 2.70
N THR A 78 17.17 2.66 3.15
CA THR A 78 18.03 3.76 2.72
C THR A 78 19.31 3.92 3.57
N ALA A 79 19.37 3.27 4.74
CA ALA A 79 20.55 3.28 5.61
C ALA A 79 21.61 2.29 5.10
N ASP A 80 22.72 2.81 4.61
CA ASP A 80 23.92 2.02 4.32
C ASP A 80 24.85 2.07 5.54
N GLU A 81 24.80 1.06 6.40
CA GLU A 81 25.63 0.94 7.60
C GLU A 81 27.15 0.86 7.33
N ASN A 82 27.57 0.64 6.06
CA ASN A 82 28.97 0.65 5.66
C ASN A 82 29.34 1.84 4.77
N SER A 83 28.45 2.82 4.66
CA SER A 83 28.82 4.10 4.06
C SER A 83 29.86 4.75 5.00
N PRO A 84 31.12 4.93 4.59
CA PRO A 84 32.05 5.73 5.40
C PRO A 84 31.41 7.10 5.58
N GLU A 85 31.46 7.64 6.81
CA GLU A 85 31.05 9.02 7.06
C GLU A 85 31.70 9.92 6.01
N PRO A 86 30.95 10.80 5.35
CA PRO A 86 31.49 11.63 4.29
C PRO A 86 32.55 12.57 4.89
N THR A 87 33.80 12.20 4.72
CA THR A 87 34.91 13.16 4.94
C THR A 87 34.78 14.25 3.90
N ILE A 88 34.73 15.48 4.37
CA ILE A 88 34.43 16.70 3.57
C ILE A 88 35.40 16.91 2.38
N GLU A 89 36.50 16.14 2.30
CA GLU A 89 37.59 16.40 1.38
C GLU A 89 37.58 15.68 0.02
N ASN A 90 36.79 14.61 -0.20
CA ASN A 90 36.94 13.82 -1.42
C ASN A 90 35.64 13.22 -2.02
N LEU A 91 34.54 13.95 -2.05
CA LEU A 91 33.40 13.55 -2.86
C LEU A 91 33.63 13.92 -4.33
N PRO A 92 33.63 12.97 -5.29
CA PRO A 92 33.60 13.31 -6.70
C PRO A 92 32.34 14.14 -6.97
N LYS A 93 32.55 15.39 -7.41
CA LYS A 93 31.45 16.28 -7.77
C LYS A 93 30.66 15.62 -8.91
N LYS A 94 29.53 14.94 -8.59
CA LYS A 94 28.55 14.58 -9.62
C LYS A 94 28.23 15.87 -10.37
N LYS A 95 28.41 15.88 -11.70
CA LYS A 95 28.00 17.00 -12.55
C LYS A 95 26.50 17.19 -12.32
N LYS A 96 26.13 18.26 -11.60
CA LYS A 96 24.73 18.64 -11.43
C LYS A 96 24.22 19.03 -12.81
N GLU A 97 23.12 18.42 -13.24
CA GLU A 97 22.41 18.86 -14.42
C GLU A 97 22.06 20.34 -14.28
N LYS A 98 22.40 21.13 -15.31
CA LYS A 98 22.02 22.55 -15.35
C LYS A 98 20.50 22.65 -15.28
N GLY A 99 19.96 23.42 -14.32
CA GLY A 99 18.51 23.63 -14.17
C GLY A 99 17.82 22.80 -13.09
N HIS A 100 18.50 21.89 -12.38
CA HIS A 100 17.88 21.07 -11.33
C HIS A 100 17.21 21.91 -10.22
N LYS A 101 17.82 23.02 -9.79
CA LYS A 101 17.24 23.94 -8.79
C LYS A 101 15.97 24.63 -9.30
N GLU A 102 15.99 25.11 -10.52
CA GLU A 102 14.84 25.78 -11.16
C GLU A 102 13.69 24.81 -11.37
N ASN A 103 13.97 23.58 -11.80
CA ASN A 103 12.95 22.55 -12.00
C ASN A 103 12.25 22.16 -10.69
N SER A 104 12.96 22.10 -9.56
CA SER A 104 12.37 21.76 -8.25
C SER A 104 11.47 22.86 -7.67
N LEU A 105 11.64 24.10 -8.13
CA LEU A 105 10.89 25.26 -7.62
C LEU A 105 9.77 25.74 -8.54
N LYS A 106 9.67 25.23 -9.78
CA LYS A 106 8.68 25.66 -10.79
C LYS A 106 7.21 25.61 -10.35
N LYS A 107 6.90 24.79 -9.34
CA LYS A 107 5.52 24.57 -8.87
C LYS A 107 5.12 25.49 -7.72
N ILE A 108 6.04 26.28 -7.19
CA ILE A 108 5.76 27.22 -6.11
C ILE A 108 5.23 28.50 -6.72
N THR A 109 4.01 28.88 -6.33
CA THR A 109 3.32 30.03 -6.92
C THR A 109 3.64 31.36 -6.23
N ASN A 110 4.07 31.31 -4.95
CA ASN A 110 4.41 32.52 -4.21
C ASN A 110 5.88 32.90 -4.45
N HIS A 111 6.08 34.00 -5.13
CA HIS A 111 7.40 34.56 -5.41
C HIS A 111 7.51 35.95 -4.82
N ARG A 112 8.66 36.25 -4.21
CA ARG A 112 9.01 37.58 -3.74
C ARG A 112 10.38 37.92 -4.28
N GLU A 113 10.51 39.08 -4.90
CA GLU A 113 11.80 39.64 -5.34
C GLU A 113 12.31 40.63 -4.30
N VAL A 114 13.58 40.55 -3.97
CA VAL A 114 14.27 41.47 -3.10
C VAL A 114 15.44 42.04 -3.90
N LEU A 115 15.41 43.33 -4.16
CA LEU A 115 16.48 44.05 -4.81
C LEU A 115 17.52 44.46 -3.75
N ILE A 116 18.76 44.08 -3.99
CA ILE A 116 19.90 44.50 -3.16
C ILE A 116 20.81 45.32 -4.08
N GLU A 117 20.80 46.61 -3.88
CA GLU A 117 21.58 47.57 -4.68
C GLU A 117 22.48 48.39 -3.76
N MET A 118 23.60 48.85 -4.27
CA MET A 118 24.39 49.91 -3.67
C MET A 118 23.80 51.26 -4.12
N THR A 119 23.78 52.21 -3.25
CA THR A 119 23.35 53.57 -3.62
C THR A 119 24.40 54.22 -4.55
N ASP A 120 23.97 55.20 -5.35
CA ASP A 120 24.88 55.94 -6.24
C ASP A 120 25.99 56.65 -5.45
N GLU A 121 25.68 57.10 -4.22
CA GLU A 121 26.63 57.70 -3.30
C GLU A 121 27.73 56.72 -2.89
N GLU A 122 27.36 55.49 -2.48
CA GLU A 122 28.29 54.40 -2.12
C GLU A 122 29.15 53.99 -3.32
N LEU A 123 28.57 53.95 -4.52
CA LEU A 123 29.29 53.61 -5.76
C LEU A 123 30.28 54.72 -6.14
N ASN A 124 29.87 55.98 -6.03
CA ASN A 124 30.72 57.14 -6.33
C ASN A 124 31.87 57.28 -5.31
N GLU A 125 31.61 57.05 -4.03
CA GLU A 125 32.63 57.04 -2.99
C GLU A 125 33.68 55.95 -3.24
N LYS A 126 33.25 54.77 -3.60
CA LYS A 126 34.10 53.57 -3.76
C LYS A 126 34.86 53.53 -5.07
N TYR A 127 34.26 53.98 -6.19
CA TYR A 127 34.78 53.81 -7.55
C TYR A 127 35.02 55.15 -8.29
N GLY A 128 34.51 56.27 -7.76
CA GLY A 128 34.57 57.60 -8.38
C GLY A 128 33.35 57.88 -9.28
N GLU A 129 32.98 59.16 -9.30
CA GLU A 129 31.84 59.66 -10.05
C GLU A 129 32.00 59.39 -11.57
N GLY A 130 30.99 58.76 -12.20
CA GLY A 130 30.99 58.43 -13.62
C GLY A 130 31.96 57.31 -14.04
N LYS A 131 32.63 56.63 -13.09
CA LYS A 131 33.59 55.54 -13.39
C LYS A 131 32.99 54.14 -13.23
N TRP A 132 31.71 54.00 -13.01
CA TRP A 132 30.99 52.74 -12.91
C TRP A 132 29.79 52.74 -13.84
N LYS A 133 29.31 51.52 -14.16
CA LYS A 133 28.04 51.28 -14.91
C LYS A 133 27.31 50.10 -14.35
N LYS A 134 25.98 50.15 -14.34
CA LYS A 134 25.11 49.05 -13.91
C LYS A 134 25.19 47.92 -14.92
N LEU A 135 25.38 46.71 -14.44
CA LEU A 135 25.32 45.46 -15.20
C LEU A 135 24.01 44.70 -14.90
N PRO A 136 23.65 43.69 -15.69
CA PRO A 136 22.52 42.82 -15.35
C PRO A 136 22.68 42.20 -13.96
N TYR A 137 21.58 42.05 -13.22
CA TYR A 137 21.57 41.48 -11.88
C TYR A 137 22.09 40.05 -11.85
N GLU A 138 22.91 39.73 -10.87
CA GLU A 138 23.15 38.35 -10.48
C GLU A 138 21.96 37.87 -9.67
N THR A 139 21.31 36.75 -10.09
CA THR A 139 20.12 36.23 -9.45
C THR A 139 20.46 35.05 -8.54
N ILE A 140 20.11 35.16 -7.26
CA ILE A 140 20.24 34.09 -6.28
C ILE A 140 18.84 33.68 -5.86
N VAL A 141 18.48 32.41 -6.14
CA VAL A 141 17.16 31.86 -5.76
C VAL A 141 17.29 31.11 -4.43
N LYS A 142 16.47 31.47 -3.45
CA LYS A 142 16.34 30.82 -2.14
C LYS A 142 14.89 30.38 -1.92
N LEU A 143 14.67 29.31 -1.13
CA LEU A 143 13.37 28.88 -0.69
C LEU A 143 13.20 29.24 0.79
N GLU A 144 12.22 30.07 1.11
CA GLU A 144 11.83 30.40 2.49
C GLU A 144 10.63 29.53 2.91
N HIS A 145 10.65 29.08 4.15
CA HIS A 145 9.54 28.37 4.79
C HIS A 145 8.85 29.31 5.77
N HIS A 146 7.55 29.53 5.55
CA HIS A 146 6.70 30.22 6.52
C HIS A 146 5.92 29.17 7.31
N PRO A 147 6.07 29.10 8.65
CA PRO A 147 5.29 28.21 9.49
C PRO A 147 3.80 28.44 9.33
N ALA A 148 3.00 27.38 9.52
CA ALA A 148 1.54 27.50 9.54
C ALA A 148 1.11 28.51 10.62
N CYS A 149 0.23 29.43 10.27
CA CYS A 149 -0.32 30.41 11.21
C CYS A 149 -1.79 30.10 11.53
N PHE A 150 -2.23 30.54 12.71
CA PHE A 150 -3.63 30.51 13.12
C PHE A 150 -4.19 31.92 13.10
N GLU A 151 -5.43 32.07 12.66
CA GLU A 151 -6.15 33.33 12.64
C GLU A 151 -7.45 33.19 13.47
N VAL A 152 -7.72 34.17 14.33
CA VAL A 152 -8.97 34.26 15.08
C VAL A 152 -9.96 35.10 14.27
N VAL A 153 -11.01 34.45 13.74
CA VAL A 153 -12.08 35.13 13.00
C VAL A 153 -13.25 35.42 13.93
N THR A 154 -13.61 36.69 14.11
CA THR A 154 -14.73 37.14 14.92
C THR A 154 -15.90 37.59 14.03
N TYR A 155 -16.99 36.83 14.03
CA TYR A 155 -18.20 37.19 13.32
C TYR A 155 -19.10 38.09 14.20
N LYS A 156 -19.35 39.32 13.78
CA LYS A 156 -20.29 40.24 14.42
C LYS A 156 -21.62 40.17 13.67
N ILE A 157 -22.64 39.57 14.28
CA ILE A 157 -23.95 39.37 13.68
C ILE A 157 -24.85 40.54 14.02
N GLY A 158 -25.39 41.22 13.01
CA GLY A 158 -26.35 42.32 13.20
C GLY A 158 -27.63 41.81 13.85
N VAL A 159 -28.04 42.49 14.90
CA VAL A 159 -29.31 42.25 15.59
C VAL A 159 -30.16 43.51 15.49
N TYR A 160 -31.40 43.37 15.03
CA TYR A 160 -32.29 44.48 14.77
C TYR A 160 -33.60 44.27 15.55
N ALA A 161 -34.15 45.31 16.11
CA ALA A 161 -35.51 45.30 16.66
C ALA A 161 -36.47 45.92 15.66
N LYS A 162 -37.66 45.33 15.50
CA LYS A 162 -38.75 45.96 14.74
C LYS A 162 -39.34 47.11 15.57
N ASP A 163 -40.11 47.99 14.93
CA ASP A 163 -40.72 49.16 15.58
C ASP A 163 -41.56 48.85 16.82
N ASP A 164 -42.05 47.59 16.94
CA ASP A 164 -42.75 47.10 18.13
C ASP A 164 -41.84 46.79 19.32
N ASN A 165 -40.52 46.84 19.16
CA ASN A 165 -39.47 46.42 20.10
C ASN A 165 -39.64 45.03 20.69
N GLN A 166 -40.58 44.23 20.17
CA GLN A 166 -40.84 42.83 20.61
C GLN A 166 -40.25 41.81 19.63
N THR A 167 -40.19 42.18 18.35
CA THR A 167 -39.67 41.29 17.31
C THR A 167 -38.21 41.58 17.05
N ILE A 168 -37.32 40.58 17.38
CA ILE A 168 -35.89 40.67 17.15
C ILE A 168 -35.54 39.93 15.86
N ILE A 169 -34.94 40.64 14.91
CA ILE A 169 -34.40 40.10 13.64
C ILE A 169 -32.89 40.01 13.74
N ARG A 170 -32.33 38.93 13.24
CA ARG A 170 -30.86 38.72 13.19
C ARG A 170 -30.44 38.50 11.75
N ALA A 171 -29.27 39.02 11.40
CA ALA A 171 -28.62 38.64 10.15
C ALA A 171 -28.31 37.16 10.13
N GLU A 172 -28.29 36.57 8.94
CA GLU A 172 -28.00 35.15 8.77
C GLU A 172 -26.56 34.82 9.26
N LYS A 173 -26.46 33.79 10.10
CA LYS A 173 -25.17 33.33 10.63
C LYS A 173 -24.47 32.45 9.60
N PRO A 174 -23.15 32.52 9.51
CA PRO A 174 -22.39 31.53 8.76
C PRO A 174 -22.72 30.11 9.26
N LYS A 175 -22.83 29.15 8.33
CA LYS A 175 -23.05 27.76 8.69
C LYS A 175 -21.85 27.23 9.45
N GLU A 176 -22.08 26.74 10.64
CA GLU A 176 -21.07 26.12 11.47
C GLU A 176 -20.88 24.65 11.05
N LEU A 177 -19.64 24.21 10.82
CA LEU A 177 -19.33 22.81 10.53
C LEU A 177 -19.72 21.90 11.70
N ILE A 178 -19.41 22.33 12.93
CA ILE A 178 -19.79 21.70 14.19
C ILE A 178 -20.45 22.77 15.07
N PRO A 179 -21.76 22.67 15.32
CA PRO A 179 -22.50 23.70 16.06
C PRO A 179 -21.87 23.97 17.45
N GLY A 180 -21.71 25.27 17.76
CA GLY A 180 -21.17 25.75 19.03
C GLY A 180 -19.65 25.49 19.21
N SER A 181 -18.93 25.16 18.14
CA SER A 181 -17.49 24.88 18.16
C SER A 181 -16.71 25.98 17.45
N ILE A 182 -15.43 26.15 17.84
CA ILE A 182 -14.46 26.97 17.10
C ILE A 182 -13.92 26.23 15.84
N ALA A 183 -14.37 25.01 15.58
CA ALA A 183 -13.90 24.16 14.48
C ALA A 183 -14.39 24.70 13.13
N THR A 184 -13.50 25.31 12.37
CA THR A 184 -13.73 25.68 10.98
C THR A 184 -13.37 24.53 10.03
N PRO A 185 -13.89 24.50 8.79
CA PRO A 185 -13.47 23.54 7.77
C PRO A 185 -11.95 23.48 7.58
N SER A 186 -11.28 24.65 7.57
CA SER A 186 -9.82 24.72 7.42
C SER A 186 -9.06 24.11 8.59
N LEU A 187 -9.49 24.38 9.83
CA LEU A 187 -8.85 23.80 11.03
C LEU A 187 -9.04 22.30 11.07
N VAL A 188 -10.26 21.80 10.82
CA VAL A 188 -10.52 20.35 10.80
C VAL A 188 -9.77 19.68 9.66
N ALA A 189 -9.74 20.25 8.46
CA ALA A 189 -8.96 19.72 7.34
C ALA A 189 -7.46 19.62 7.67
N SER A 190 -6.91 20.59 8.40
CA SER A 190 -5.51 20.55 8.88
C SER A 190 -5.28 19.37 9.84
N ILE A 191 -6.18 19.13 10.79
CA ILE A 191 -6.12 18.01 11.73
C ILE A 191 -6.19 16.66 10.98
N LEU A 192 -7.13 16.55 10.01
CA LEU A 192 -7.28 15.35 9.21
C LEU A 192 -6.06 15.09 8.33
N ALA A 193 -5.56 16.11 7.62
CA ALA A 193 -4.36 16.00 6.81
C ALA A 193 -3.13 15.63 7.65
N GLY A 194 -2.95 16.27 8.81
CA GLY A 194 -1.88 15.91 9.74
C GLY A 194 -1.92 14.43 10.13
N LYS A 195 -3.08 13.92 10.49
CA LYS A 195 -3.21 12.53 10.96
C LYS A 195 -3.18 11.50 9.83
N TYR A 196 -3.93 11.71 8.74
CA TYR A 196 -4.18 10.67 7.74
C TYR A 196 -3.30 10.81 6.48
N VAL A 197 -2.68 11.97 6.26
CA VAL A 197 -1.73 12.17 5.16
C VAL A 197 -0.30 12.11 5.66
N SER A 198 -0.01 12.83 6.77
CA SER A 198 1.35 12.92 7.34
C SER A 198 1.61 11.92 8.48
N ALA A 199 0.64 11.04 8.78
CA ALA A 199 0.71 10.05 9.86
C ALA A 199 1.06 10.64 11.25
N LEU A 200 0.71 11.91 11.49
CA LEU A 200 1.01 12.65 12.72
C LEU A 200 -0.06 12.39 13.79
N PRO A 201 0.25 11.72 14.92
CA PRO A 201 -0.72 11.48 15.98
C PRO A 201 -1.31 12.77 16.55
N LEU A 202 -2.58 12.73 16.98
CA LEU A 202 -3.24 13.90 17.57
C LEU A 202 -2.49 14.47 18.78
N TYR A 203 -1.81 13.63 19.56
CA TYR A 203 -0.94 14.09 20.64
C TYR A 203 0.18 14.99 20.14
N ARG A 204 0.85 14.63 19.06
CA ARG A 204 1.92 15.46 18.49
C ARG A 204 1.36 16.75 17.88
N GLN A 205 0.17 16.72 17.29
CA GLN A 205 -0.52 17.91 16.82
C GLN A 205 -0.89 18.83 17.98
N GLU A 206 -1.39 18.29 19.11
CA GLU A 206 -1.66 19.04 20.34
C GLU A 206 -0.40 19.77 20.83
N GLN A 207 0.76 19.10 20.85
CA GLN A 207 2.01 19.73 21.24
C GLN A 207 2.45 20.82 20.26
N ALA A 208 2.32 20.58 18.96
CA ALA A 208 2.64 21.57 17.93
C ALA A 208 1.73 22.80 18.01
N TYR A 209 0.44 22.62 18.33
CA TYR A 209 -0.50 23.74 18.53
C TYR A 209 -0.18 24.53 19.78
N LYS A 210 0.13 23.85 20.90
CA LYS A 210 0.57 24.51 22.14
C LYS A 210 1.83 25.36 21.95
N ALA A 211 2.77 24.91 21.13
CA ALA A 211 3.98 25.67 20.80
C ALA A 211 3.68 26.96 20.00
N ASN A 212 2.47 27.10 19.46
CA ASN A 212 1.96 28.29 18.79
C ASN A 212 0.82 28.96 19.59
N ASP A 213 0.78 28.80 20.90
CA ASP A 213 -0.18 29.38 21.85
C ASP A 213 -1.65 28.97 21.60
N VAL A 214 -1.88 27.90 20.83
CA VAL A 214 -3.22 27.37 20.54
C VAL A 214 -3.52 26.15 21.39
N ASN A 215 -4.46 26.29 22.35
CA ASN A 215 -4.84 25.23 23.28
C ASN A 215 -6.05 24.43 22.79
N ILE A 216 -5.81 23.39 22.00
CA ILE A 216 -6.83 22.44 21.57
C ILE A 216 -6.39 21.04 21.97
N SER A 217 -7.14 20.39 22.86
CA SER A 217 -6.78 19.06 23.34
C SER A 217 -6.92 18.00 22.25
N ARG A 218 -6.08 16.95 22.31
CA ARG A 218 -6.21 15.76 21.44
C ARG A 218 -7.59 15.12 21.50
N GLN A 219 -8.28 15.20 22.66
CA GLN A 219 -9.63 14.67 22.81
C GLN A 219 -10.63 15.51 22.01
N THR A 220 -10.52 16.84 22.05
CA THR A 220 -11.32 17.75 21.25
C THR A 220 -11.12 17.49 19.75
N MET A 221 -9.87 17.37 19.30
CA MET A 221 -9.54 17.02 17.91
C MET A 221 -10.12 15.67 17.49
N ALA A 222 -10.06 14.65 18.38
CA ALA A 222 -10.65 13.34 18.13
C ALA A 222 -12.18 13.42 18.02
N ASN A 223 -12.84 14.17 18.89
CA ASN A 223 -14.29 14.36 18.84
C ASN A 223 -14.72 15.08 17.54
N TRP A 224 -13.99 16.11 17.13
CA TRP A 224 -14.25 16.78 15.84
C TRP A 224 -14.04 15.84 14.66
N THR A 225 -12.96 15.07 14.66
CA THR A 225 -12.66 14.08 13.62
C THR A 225 -13.79 13.05 13.51
N ILE A 226 -14.26 12.49 14.64
CA ILE A 226 -15.33 11.49 14.65
C ILE A 226 -16.66 12.13 14.21
N ASN A 227 -16.97 13.34 14.69
CA ASN A 227 -18.18 14.03 14.33
C ASN A 227 -18.26 14.27 12.81
N VAL A 228 -17.28 14.94 12.22
CA VAL A 228 -17.28 15.22 10.77
C VAL A 228 -17.19 13.96 9.94
N GLY A 229 -16.43 12.96 10.42
CA GLY A 229 -16.29 11.68 9.76
C GLY A 229 -17.60 10.92 9.62
N LEU A 230 -18.38 10.82 10.69
CA LEU A 230 -19.64 10.10 10.69
C LEU A 230 -20.79 10.92 10.12
N THR A 231 -20.80 12.25 10.31
CA THR A 231 -21.90 13.11 9.86
C THR A 231 -21.79 13.43 8.38
N TYR A 232 -20.62 13.85 7.89
CA TYR A 232 -20.45 14.38 6.54
C TYR A 232 -19.69 13.45 5.60
N LEU A 233 -18.60 12.83 6.10
CA LEU A 233 -17.72 12.03 5.25
C LEU A 233 -18.23 10.61 5.03
N LYS A 234 -19.01 10.04 5.97
CA LYS A 234 -19.63 8.71 5.79
C LYS A 234 -20.60 8.65 4.61
N PRO A 235 -21.57 9.57 4.46
CA PRO A 235 -22.42 9.59 3.26
C PRO A 235 -21.61 9.72 1.95
N PHE A 236 -20.54 10.49 1.95
CA PHE A 236 -19.65 10.61 0.80
C PHE A 236 -18.89 9.28 0.52
N TRP A 237 -18.44 8.59 1.56
CA TRP A 237 -17.83 7.27 1.46
C TRP A 237 -18.79 6.24 0.87
N GLU A 238 -20.08 6.29 1.20
CA GLU A 238 -21.10 5.41 0.60
C GLU A 238 -21.25 5.65 -0.90
N VAL A 239 -21.13 6.89 -1.35
CA VAL A 239 -21.09 7.20 -2.79
C VAL A 239 -19.87 6.61 -3.46
N LEU A 240 -18.67 6.75 -2.85
CA LEU A 240 -17.45 6.14 -3.38
C LEU A 240 -17.57 4.61 -3.43
N LYS A 241 -18.22 4.00 -2.42
CA LYS A 241 -18.47 2.56 -2.40
C LYS A 241 -19.38 2.13 -3.56
N LYS A 242 -20.45 2.86 -3.81
CA LYS A 242 -21.34 2.57 -4.95
C LYS A 242 -20.57 2.64 -6.28
N GLU A 243 -19.77 3.69 -6.47
CA GLU A 243 -18.93 3.84 -7.67
C GLU A 243 -17.91 2.70 -7.84
N MET A 244 -17.37 2.17 -6.74
CA MET A 244 -16.44 1.02 -6.77
C MET A 244 -17.15 -0.27 -7.21
N MET A 245 -18.42 -0.47 -6.87
CA MET A 245 -19.15 -1.69 -7.25
C MET A 245 -19.31 -1.87 -8.77
N ASP A 246 -19.17 -0.80 -9.54
CA ASP A 246 -19.20 -0.83 -11.00
C ASP A 246 -17.82 -1.17 -11.63
N SER A 247 -16.80 -1.40 -10.82
CA SER A 247 -15.45 -1.71 -11.32
C SER A 247 -15.35 -3.16 -11.82
N ALA A 248 -14.66 -3.36 -12.94
CA ALA A 248 -14.44 -4.70 -13.49
C ALA A 248 -13.50 -5.57 -12.62
N LEU A 249 -12.59 -4.91 -11.88
CA LEU A 249 -11.57 -5.57 -11.06
C LEU A 249 -11.40 -4.82 -9.74
N ILE A 250 -11.41 -5.57 -8.62
CA ILE A 250 -11.10 -5.08 -7.28
C ILE A 250 -9.99 -5.95 -6.68
N GLY A 251 -8.95 -5.32 -6.15
CA GLY A 251 -7.97 -5.96 -5.28
C GLY A 251 -8.41 -5.84 -3.82
N ALA A 252 -8.29 -6.92 -3.06
CA ALA A 252 -8.64 -6.92 -1.64
C ALA A 252 -7.48 -7.45 -0.78
N ASP A 253 -7.30 -6.82 0.38
CA ASP A 253 -6.29 -7.20 1.38
C ASP A 253 -6.78 -6.77 2.78
N GLU A 254 -6.17 -7.26 3.87
CA GLU A 254 -6.50 -6.83 5.21
C GLU A 254 -5.28 -6.84 6.14
N THR A 255 -5.29 -5.95 7.15
CA THR A 255 -4.25 -5.89 8.18
C THR A 255 -4.85 -5.88 9.58
N PRO A 256 -4.23 -6.56 10.56
CA PRO A 256 -4.70 -6.49 11.94
C PRO A 256 -4.48 -5.10 12.52
N CYS A 257 -5.42 -4.66 13.36
CA CYS A 257 -5.33 -3.46 14.15
C CYS A 257 -5.85 -3.71 15.58
N LEU A 258 -5.59 -2.78 16.49
CA LEU A 258 -6.05 -2.86 17.87
C LEU A 258 -7.06 -1.75 18.14
N VAL A 259 -8.19 -2.11 18.77
CA VAL A 259 -9.21 -1.18 19.25
C VAL A 259 -9.51 -1.50 20.71
N ASN A 260 -9.25 -0.53 21.61
CA ASN A 260 -9.30 -0.79 23.05
C ASN A 260 -10.71 -1.06 23.56
N LYS A 261 -11.69 -0.27 23.10
CA LYS A 261 -13.08 -0.31 23.58
C LYS A 261 -14.01 -0.90 22.53
N ASP A 262 -13.75 -2.11 22.07
CA ASP A 262 -14.59 -2.83 21.10
C ASP A 262 -15.51 -3.88 21.74
N GLY A 263 -15.50 -3.97 23.06
CA GLY A 263 -16.32 -4.90 23.85
C GLY A 263 -15.71 -6.29 24.00
N ARG A 264 -14.46 -6.51 23.56
CA ARG A 264 -13.72 -7.77 23.68
C ARG A 264 -12.54 -7.63 24.66
N PRO A 265 -11.92 -8.74 25.09
CA PRO A 265 -10.73 -8.70 25.96
C PRO A 265 -9.60 -7.86 25.34
N ALA A 266 -8.81 -7.19 26.20
CA ALA A 266 -7.67 -6.39 25.77
C ALA A 266 -6.70 -7.20 24.90
N GLY A 267 -6.19 -6.57 23.84
CA GLY A 267 -5.30 -7.22 22.86
C GLY A 267 -6.01 -8.04 21.77
N SER A 268 -7.36 -8.12 21.79
CA SER A 268 -8.11 -8.74 20.72
C SER A 268 -7.85 -8.05 19.39
N LYS A 269 -7.48 -8.84 18.36
CA LYS A 269 -7.21 -8.30 17.02
C LYS A 269 -8.51 -7.96 16.30
N SER A 270 -8.62 -6.72 15.87
CA SER A 270 -9.56 -6.25 14.85
C SER A 270 -8.83 -6.14 13.51
N TYR A 271 -9.54 -5.85 12.44
CA TYR A 271 -8.96 -5.81 11.09
C TYR A 271 -9.41 -4.57 10.35
N MET A 272 -8.48 -4.01 9.59
CA MET A 272 -8.74 -3.02 8.58
C MET A 272 -8.65 -3.71 7.23
N TRP A 273 -9.78 -3.85 6.56
CA TRP A 273 -9.87 -4.35 5.19
C TRP A 273 -9.62 -3.20 4.22
N VAL A 274 -9.02 -3.48 3.10
CA VAL A 274 -8.85 -2.53 2.00
C VAL A 274 -9.34 -3.16 0.70
N TYR A 275 -10.06 -2.36 -0.07
CA TYR A 275 -10.54 -2.68 -1.40
C TYR A 275 -10.01 -1.62 -2.34
N HIS A 276 -9.37 -2.03 -3.43
CA HIS A 276 -8.74 -1.12 -4.38
C HIS A 276 -9.15 -1.46 -5.80
N SER A 277 -9.62 -0.47 -6.53
CA SER A 277 -9.92 -0.58 -7.95
C SER A 277 -8.95 0.29 -8.75
N ASP A 278 -8.10 -0.37 -9.54
CA ASP A 278 -7.17 0.28 -10.48
C ASP A 278 -7.89 0.53 -11.82
N SER A 279 -8.93 1.36 -11.78
CA SER A 279 -9.71 1.83 -12.93
C SER A 279 -9.40 3.30 -13.21
N GLU A 280 -10.05 3.90 -14.21
CA GLU A 280 -9.97 5.35 -14.47
C GLU A 280 -10.32 6.20 -13.23
N LYS A 281 -11.17 5.66 -12.33
CA LYS A 281 -11.59 6.32 -11.09
C LYS A 281 -10.59 6.15 -9.94
N ASN A 282 -9.72 5.13 -9.98
CA ASN A 282 -8.73 4.82 -8.94
C ASN A 282 -9.27 4.94 -7.50
N ILE A 283 -10.19 4.06 -7.14
CA ILE A 283 -10.89 4.10 -5.85
C ILE A 283 -10.18 3.17 -4.86
N THR A 284 -9.90 3.67 -3.67
CA THR A 284 -9.40 2.88 -2.53
C THR A 284 -10.34 3.06 -1.34
N LEU A 285 -10.92 1.97 -0.85
CA LEU A 285 -11.81 2.00 0.31
C LEU A 285 -11.27 1.13 1.43
N TYR A 286 -11.32 1.66 2.65
CA TYR A 286 -11.03 0.92 3.87
C TYR A 286 -12.33 0.62 4.60
N ASP A 287 -12.38 -0.55 5.23
CA ASP A 287 -13.49 -1.01 6.04
C ASP A 287 -12.98 -1.62 7.35
N TYR A 288 -13.41 -1.06 8.48
CA TYR A 288 -13.04 -1.56 9.79
C TYR A 288 -13.97 -2.68 10.23
N GLN A 289 -13.40 -3.80 10.66
CA GLN A 289 -14.15 -4.94 11.17
C GLN A 289 -13.53 -5.54 12.43
N LYS A 290 -14.38 -5.98 13.37
CA LYS A 290 -13.93 -6.60 14.63
C LYS A 290 -13.22 -7.94 14.43
N THR A 291 -13.51 -8.65 13.36
CA THR A 291 -12.99 -10.00 13.11
C THR A 291 -12.50 -10.14 11.67
N ARG A 292 -11.86 -11.29 11.36
CA ARG A 292 -11.42 -11.65 10.00
C ARG A 292 -12.37 -12.67 9.33
N LYS A 293 -13.66 -12.64 9.69
CA LYS A 293 -14.63 -13.60 9.19
C LYS A 293 -15.12 -13.25 7.77
N GLU A 294 -15.60 -14.26 7.06
CA GLU A 294 -16.14 -14.17 5.69
C GLU A 294 -17.35 -13.24 5.58
N GLU A 295 -18.14 -13.11 6.64
CA GLU A 295 -19.31 -12.23 6.67
C GLU A 295 -19.01 -10.78 6.30
N HIS A 296 -17.81 -10.29 6.64
CA HIS A 296 -17.41 -8.90 6.39
C HIS A 296 -17.18 -8.59 4.91
N PRO A 297 -16.27 -9.28 4.19
CA PRO A 297 -16.12 -9.04 2.76
C PRO A 297 -17.37 -9.43 1.97
N ARG A 298 -18.18 -10.39 2.43
CA ARG A 298 -19.46 -10.72 1.81
C ARG A 298 -20.43 -9.54 1.85
N GLU A 299 -20.61 -8.89 3.02
CA GLU A 299 -21.49 -7.73 3.16
C GLU A 299 -20.95 -6.52 2.42
N PHE A 300 -19.62 -6.31 2.45
CA PHE A 300 -19.01 -5.21 1.73
C PHE A 300 -19.24 -5.34 0.21
N LEU A 301 -19.02 -6.53 -0.34
CA LEU A 301 -19.07 -6.84 -1.78
C LEU A 301 -20.43 -7.38 -2.24
N LYS A 302 -21.49 -7.21 -1.44
CA LYS A 302 -22.81 -7.80 -1.75
C LYS A 302 -23.39 -7.38 -3.11
N ASP A 303 -23.10 -6.18 -3.55
CA ASP A 303 -23.60 -5.61 -4.81
C ASP A 303 -22.55 -5.66 -5.93
N TYR A 304 -21.36 -6.22 -5.66
CA TYR A 304 -20.27 -6.35 -6.63
C TYR A 304 -20.39 -7.61 -7.47
N HIS A 305 -20.14 -7.47 -8.77
CA HIS A 305 -20.03 -8.56 -9.74
C HIS A 305 -18.78 -8.34 -10.58
N GLY A 306 -17.77 -9.20 -10.45
CA GLY A 306 -16.53 -9.01 -11.19
C GLY A 306 -15.37 -9.85 -10.68
N ILE A 307 -14.17 -9.38 -10.94
CA ILE A 307 -12.94 -10.07 -10.62
C ILE A 307 -12.37 -9.53 -9.32
N LEU A 308 -12.03 -10.44 -8.39
CA LEU A 308 -11.32 -10.11 -7.15
C LEU A 308 -9.88 -10.65 -7.21
N THR A 309 -8.89 -9.76 -7.11
CA THR A 309 -7.50 -10.17 -6.88
C THR A 309 -7.22 -10.21 -5.38
N THR A 310 -6.74 -11.36 -4.89
CA THR A 310 -6.53 -11.58 -3.45
C THR A 310 -5.26 -12.38 -3.18
N ASP A 311 -4.90 -12.42 -1.90
CA ASP A 311 -3.89 -13.33 -1.38
C ASP A 311 -4.34 -14.75 -1.24
N GLY A 312 -4.20 -15.77 -1.30
CA GLY A 312 -4.80 -17.11 -1.11
C GLY A 312 -5.57 -17.29 0.22
N TYR A 313 -6.13 -16.24 0.79
CA TYR A 313 -6.92 -16.34 2.01
C TYR A 313 -8.25 -17.07 1.76
N GLN A 314 -8.50 -18.15 2.51
CA GLN A 314 -9.63 -19.09 2.31
C GLN A 314 -11.01 -18.40 2.29
N VAL A 315 -11.15 -17.26 2.92
CA VAL A 315 -12.40 -16.51 2.97
C VAL A 315 -12.89 -16.11 1.58
N TYR A 316 -12.00 -15.65 0.71
CA TYR A 316 -12.36 -15.27 -0.67
C TYR A 316 -12.75 -16.47 -1.51
N HIS A 317 -12.09 -17.63 -1.34
CA HIS A 317 -12.48 -18.87 -2.01
C HIS A 317 -13.88 -19.34 -1.57
N THR A 318 -14.21 -19.13 -0.28
CA THR A 318 -15.55 -19.44 0.24
C THR A 318 -16.61 -18.52 -0.38
N LEU A 319 -16.27 -17.23 -0.59
CA LEU A 319 -17.16 -16.28 -1.28
C LEU A 319 -17.44 -16.70 -2.72
N GLU A 320 -16.41 -17.07 -3.51
CA GLU A 320 -16.57 -17.57 -4.88
C GLU A 320 -17.44 -18.83 -4.90
N ASN A 321 -17.13 -19.81 -4.05
CA ASN A 321 -17.88 -21.08 -4.01
C ASN A 321 -19.36 -20.91 -3.66
N LYS A 322 -19.70 -19.94 -2.81
CA LYS A 322 -21.08 -19.62 -2.44
C LYS A 322 -21.81 -18.77 -3.49
N ASN A 323 -21.06 -18.04 -4.32
CA ASN A 323 -21.59 -17.11 -5.30
C ASN A 323 -20.80 -17.19 -6.63
N PRO A 324 -20.79 -18.34 -7.31
CA PRO A 324 -19.93 -18.59 -8.48
C PRO A 324 -20.24 -17.67 -9.67
N ASP A 325 -21.46 -17.16 -9.76
CA ASP A 325 -21.89 -16.25 -10.82
C ASP A 325 -21.52 -14.78 -10.54
N LYS A 326 -21.09 -14.46 -9.32
CA LYS A 326 -20.74 -13.10 -8.93
C LYS A 326 -19.25 -12.80 -9.01
N PHE A 327 -18.43 -13.73 -8.56
CA PHE A 327 -17.02 -13.51 -8.33
C PHE A 327 -16.15 -14.48 -9.12
N ILE A 328 -15.08 -13.93 -9.70
CA ILE A 328 -13.95 -14.69 -10.22
C ILE A 328 -12.75 -14.31 -9.37
N ILE A 329 -12.18 -15.26 -8.62
CA ILE A 329 -11.01 -15.01 -7.78
C ILE A 329 -9.73 -15.21 -8.59
N ALA A 330 -8.88 -14.18 -8.64
CA ALA A 330 -7.54 -14.25 -9.19
C ALA A 330 -6.50 -14.24 -8.06
N GLY A 331 -5.60 -15.21 -8.08
CA GLY A 331 -4.55 -15.38 -7.07
C GLY A 331 -3.33 -14.49 -7.35
N CYS A 332 -2.55 -14.23 -6.29
CA CYS A 332 -1.37 -13.37 -6.33
C CYS A 332 -0.07 -14.20 -6.44
N TRP A 333 0.65 -14.08 -7.56
CA TRP A 333 1.95 -14.72 -7.77
C TRP A 333 3.06 -14.17 -6.85
N GLU A 334 2.96 -12.92 -6.41
CA GLU A 334 3.91 -12.35 -5.47
C GLU A 334 3.81 -13.03 -4.08
N HIS A 335 2.58 -13.36 -3.63
CA HIS A 335 2.40 -14.15 -2.42
C HIS A 335 3.03 -15.54 -2.52
N LEU A 336 2.89 -16.22 -3.65
CA LEU A 336 3.58 -17.49 -3.91
C LEU A 336 5.09 -17.31 -3.88
N LYS A 337 5.63 -16.30 -4.56
CA LYS A 337 7.06 -15.99 -4.58
C LYS A 337 7.63 -15.73 -3.19
N ARG A 338 6.89 -14.99 -2.34
CA ARG A 338 7.29 -14.72 -0.94
C ARG A 338 7.46 -15.98 -0.11
N LYS A 339 6.66 -17.04 -0.34
CA LYS A 339 6.84 -18.33 0.37
C LYS A 339 8.23 -18.91 0.14
N PHE A 340 8.75 -18.81 -1.07
CA PHE A 340 10.11 -19.28 -1.38
C PHE A 340 11.18 -18.26 -0.99
N ALA A 341 10.90 -16.96 -1.12
CA ALA A 341 11.83 -15.89 -0.80
C ALA A 341 12.25 -15.88 0.69
N VAL A 342 11.37 -16.30 1.60
CA VAL A 342 11.70 -16.46 3.04
C VAL A 342 12.85 -17.44 3.23
N GLU A 343 12.82 -18.59 2.55
CA GLU A 343 13.89 -19.60 2.62
C GLU A 343 15.17 -19.08 1.97
N VAL A 344 15.05 -18.44 0.79
CA VAL A 344 16.21 -17.83 0.09
C VAL A 344 16.94 -16.81 0.97
N LYS A 345 16.19 -15.97 1.71
CA LYS A 345 16.76 -15.01 2.67
C LYS A 345 17.45 -15.70 3.84
N ALA A 346 16.80 -16.71 4.42
CA ALA A 346 17.34 -17.44 5.56
C ALA A 346 18.67 -18.15 5.23
N ILE A 347 18.83 -18.61 4.00
CA ILE A 347 19.99 -19.34 3.49
C ILE A 347 21.18 -18.40 3.15
N GLY A 348 20.90 -17.20 2.64
CA GLY A 348 21.92 -16.21 2.23
C GLY A 348 22.54 -16.48 0.85
N LYS A 349 23.06 -15.40 0.23
CA LYS A 349 23.45 -15.28 -1.19
C LYS A 349 24.35 -16.39 -1.75
N GLN A 350 25.41 -16.76 -1.04
CA GLN A 350 26.43 -17.65 -1.59
C GLN A 350 26.02 -19.13 -1.54
N LYS A 351 25.12 -19.48 -0.62
CA LYS A 351 24.75 -20.87 -0.33
C LYS A 351 23.40 -21.28 -0.92
N VAL A 352 22.65 -20.31 -1.44
CA VAL A 352 21.31 -20.54 -2.00
C VAL A 352 21.35 -21.12 -3.42
N LYS A 353 22.50 -20.99 -4.12
CA LYS A 353 22.63 -21.45 -5.51
C LYS A 353 22.24 -22.91 -5.68
N GLY A 354 21.29 -23.16 -6.60
CA GLY A 354 20.82 -24.49 -6.96
C GLY A 354 19.79 -25.09 -6.01
N THR A 355 19.36 -24.36 -4.94
CA THR A 355 18.24 -24.82 -4.11
C THR A 355 16.91 -24.74 -4.85
N LEU A 356 15.94 -25.59 -4.48
CA LEU A 356 14.60 -25.56 -5.08
C LEU A 356 13.86 -24.24 -4.78
N ALA A 357 14.13 -23.62 -3.63
CA ALA A 357 13.58 -22.32 -3.29
C ALA A 357 14.07 -21.19 -4.24
N GLU A 358 15.40 -21.17 -4.54
CA GLU A 358 15.95 -20.23 -5.51
C GLU A 358 15.39 -20.47 -6.91
N GLN A 359 15.37 -21.73 -7.36
CA GLN A 359 14.80 -22.07 -8.66
C GLN A 359 13.35 -21.62 -8.80
N ALA A 360 12.52 -21.77 -7.74
CA ALA A 360 11.15 -21.29 -7.72
C ALA A 360 11.07 -19.77 -7.89
N VAL A 361 11.88 -19.03 -7.11
CA VAL A 361 11.93 -17.56 -7.19
C VAL A 361 12.34 -17.10 -8.59
N LEU A 362 13.38 -17.73 -9.18
CA LEU A 362 13.84 -17.39 -10.53
C LEU A 362 12.80 -17.71 -11.61
N LYS A 363 12.13 -18.86 -11.53
CA LYS A 363 11.06 -19.22 -12.47
C LYS A 363 9.89 -18.22 -12.39
N ILE A 364 9.45 -17.84 -11.19
CA ILE A 364 8.40 -16.84 -11.00
C ILE A 364 8.86 -15.47 -11.50
N ALA A 365 10.10 -15.05 -11.23
CA ALA A 365 10.64 -13.80 -11.75
C ALA A 365 10.67 -13.77 -13.28
N ASN A 366 11.01 -14.89 -13.92
CA ASN A 366 10.95 -15.03 -15.37
C ASN A 366 9.52 -14.92 -15.91
N LEU A 367 8.52 -15.49 -15.23
CA LEU A 367 7.11 -15.31 -15.59
C LEU A 367 6.70 -13.83 -15.59
N TYR A 368 7.08 -13.08 -14.56
CA TYR A 368 6.86 -11.63 -14.52
C TYR A 368 7.55 -10.91 -15.68
N HIS A 369 8.81 -11.27 -15.95
CA HIS A 369 9.53 -10.65 -17.06
C HIS A 369 8.85 -10.91 -18.41
N ILE A 370 8.35 -12.13 -18.64
CA ILE A 370 7.64 -12.49 -19.87
C ILE A 370 6.30 -11.76 -19.95
N ASP A 371 5.47 -11.78 -18.90
CA ASP A 371 4.16 -11.10 -18.91
C ASP A 371 4.30 -9.58 -19.12
N ASN A 372 5.32 -8.96 -18.51
CA ASN A 372 5.59 -7.53 -18.65
C ASN A 372 5.90 -7.09 -20.09
N LYS A 373 6.45 -7.97 -20.93
CA LYS A 373 6.66 -7.65 -22.36
C LYS A 373 5.35 -7.43 -23.13
N GLY A 374 4.27 -8.06 -22.66
CA GLY A 374 2.94 -7.88 -23.24
C GLY A 374 2.11 -6.77 -22.57
N LYS A 375 2.65 -6.04 -21.59
CA LYS A 375 1.88 -5.09 -20.79
C LYS A 375 1.34 -3.90 -21.61
N GLU A 376 2.10 -3.42 -22.56
CA GLU A 376 1.74 -2.27 -23.42
C GLU A 376 0.91 -2.66 -24.64
N LEU A 377 0.64 -3.96 -24.86
CA LEU A 377 -0.20 -4.42 -25.95
C LEU A 377 -1.68 -4.04 -25.71
N PRO A 378 -2.45 -3.81 -26.78
CA PRO A 378 -3.90 -3.70 -26.68
C PRO A 378 -4.51 -4.92 -25.99
N LEU A 379 -5.65 -4.77 -25.31
CA LEU A 379 -6.21 -5.82 -24.45
C LEU A 379 -6.41 -7.16 -25.17
N GLU A 380 -6.90 -7.16 -26.41
CA GLU A 380 -7.12 -8.41 -27.17
C GLU A 380 -5.78 -9.08 -27.54
N GLU A 381 -4.79 -8.31 -28.01
CA GLU A 381 -3.46 -8.82 -28.32
C GLU A 381 -2.75 -9.31 -27.04
N ARG A 382 -2.94 -8.64 -25.91
CA ARG A 382 -2.39 -9.05 -24.60
C ARG A 382 -2.99 -10.38 -24.16
N LYS A 383 -4.29 -10.60 -24.38
CA LYS A 383 -4.95 -11.88 -24.09
C LYS A 383 -4.33 -13.00 -24.92
N GLU A 384 -4.18 -12.78 -26.21
CA GLU A 384 -3.58 -13.76 -27.12
C GLU A 384 -2.10 -14.02 -26.76
N TYR A 385 -1.33 -12.97 -26.46
CA TYR A 385 0.04 -13.07 -25.98
C TYR A 385 0.15 -13.94 -24.71
N ARG A 386 -0.72 -13.71 -23.73
CA ARG A 386 -0.75 -14.51 -22.50
C ARG A 386 -1.05 -15.97 -22.78
N GLN A 387 -2.00 -16.25 -23.66
CA GLN A 387 -2.38 -17.62 -24.00
C GLN A 387 -1.30 -18.36 -24.81
N LYS A 388 -0.64 -17.68 -25.76
CA LYS A 388 0.36 -18.30 -26.62
C LYS A 388 1.77 -18.32 -26.03
N ILE A 389 2.14 -17.26 -25.31
CA ILE A 389 3.53 -17.06 -24.85
C ILE A 389 3.66 -17.31 -23.36
N VAL A 390 2.77 -16.77 -22.52
CA VAL A 390 2.92 -16.86 -21.05
C VAL A 390 2.45 -18.20 -20.50
N ALA A 391 1.31 -18.72 -21.00
CA ALA A 391 0.72 -19.96 -20.49
C ALA A 391 1.65 -21.17 -20.52
N PRO A 392 2.48 -21.42 -21.56
CA PRO A 392 3.45 -22.51 -21.55
C PRO A 392 4.45 -22.45 -20.40
N PHE A 393 4.91 -21.25 -20.00
CA PHE A 393 5.81 -21.08 -18.84
C PHE A 393 5.09 -21.32 -17.52
N VAL A 394 3.81 -20.98 -17.43
CA VAL A 394 2.97 -21.33 -16.26
C VAL A 394 2.83 -22.84 -16.16
N ASP A 395 2.59 -23.54 -17.27
CA ASP A 395 2.51 -25.00 -17.33
C ASP A 395 3.83 -25.68 -16.95
N GLU A 396 4.95 -25.15 -17.47
CA GLU A 396 6.28 -25.60 -17.09
C GLU A 396 6.53 -25.44 -15.58
N PHE A 397 6.14 -24.28 -15.01
CA PHE A 397 6.28 -24.03 -13.57
C PHE A 397 5.51 -25.08 -12.73
N PHE A 398 4.24 -25.31 -13.02
CA PHE A 398 3.44 -26.26 -12.25
C PHE A 398 3.88 -27.71 -12.47
N THR A 399 4.35 -28.07 -13.66
CA THR A 399 4.97 -29.37 -13.95
C THR A 399 6.23 -29.57 -13.13
N TRP A 400 7.08 -28.53 -13.07
CA TRP A 400 8.27 -28.52 -12.24
C TRP A 400 7.94 -28.62 -10.74
N VAL A 401 6.91 -27.95 -10.24
CA VAL A 401 6.45 -28.06 -8.84
C VAL A 401 6.05 -29.49 -8.53
N ARG A 402 5.21 -30.13 -9.36
CA ARG A 402 4.78 -31.52 -9.17
C ARG A 402 5.94 -32.52 -9.17
N LYS A 403 6.95 -32.28 -10.03
CA LYS A 403 8.15 -33.13 -10.09
C LYS A 403 9.02 -33.04 -8.85
N ASN A 404 8.98 -31.93 -8.13
CA ASN A 404 9.93 -31.64 -7.04
C ASN A 404 9.29 -31.62 -5.64
N ILE A 405 7.97 -31.67 -5.53
CA ILE A 405 7.28 -31.55 -4.22
C ILE A 405 7.67 -32.70 -3.26
N ASP A 406 7.88 -33.91 -3.78
CA ASP A 406 8.27 -35.08 -2.97
C ASP A 406 9.73 -35.03 -2.51
N LYS A 407 10.55 -34.13 -3.07
CA LYS A 407 11.97 -33.98 -2.73
C LYS A 407 12.21 -33.07 -1.52
N VAL A 408 11.15 -32.42 -0.99
CA VAL A 408 11.26 -31.51 0.13
C VAL A 408 10.28 -31.89 1.24
N PRO A 409 10.68 -31.75 2.50
CA PRO A 409 9.75 -31.96 3.61
C PRO A 409 8.57 -30.99 3.52
N SER A 410 7.36 -31.51 3.64
CA SER A 410 6.11 -30.69 3.52
C SER A 410 6.03 -29.54 4.54
N LYS A 411 6.69 -29.68 5.71
CA LYS A 411 6.74 -28.68 6.78
C LYS A 411 7.86 -27.64 6.60
N SER A 412 8.81 -27.85 5.66
CA SER A 412 9.82 -26.82 5.34
C SER A 412 9.19 -25.62 4.65
N GLU A 413 9.85 -24.47 4.65
CA GLU A 413 9.33 -23.27 3.97
C GLU A 413 9.18 -23.52 2.45
N THR A 414 10.14 -24.20 1.83
CA THR A 414 10.03 -24.63 0.42
C THR A 414 8.84 -25.58 0.20
N GLY A 415 8.63 -26.56 1.08
CA GLY A 415 7.51 -27.49 1.01
C GLY A 415 6.16 -26.77 1.18
N LYS A 416 6.08 -25.83 2.12
CA LYS A 416 4.89 -24.95 2.26
C LYS A 416 4.65 -24.13 0.98
N GLY A 417 5.71 -23.64 0.32
CA GLY A 417 5.63 -22.93 -0.95
C GLY A 417 5.06 -23.81 -2.06
N PHE A 418 5.53 -25.05 -2.20
CA PHE A 418 5.02 -26.01 -3.18
C PHE A 418 3.54 -26.39 -2.92
N ASN A 419 3.19 -26.67 -1.65
CA ASN A 419 1.80 -26.95 -1.28
C ASN A 419 0.89 -25.75 -1.59
N TYR A 420 1.35 -24.52 -1.28
CA TYR A 420 0.60 -23.32 -1.63
C TYR A 420 0.43 -23.20 -3.15
N ALA A 421 1.47 -23.41 -3.94
CA ALA A 421 1.40 -23.35 -5.39
C ALA A 421 0.31 -24.29 -5.94
N LEU A 422 0.30 -25.56 -5.53
CA LEU A 422 -0.68 -26.54 -6.01
C LEU A 422 -2.10 -26.23 -5.53
N ASN A 423 -2.27 -25.82 -4.28
CA ASN A 423 -3.58 -25.46 -3.73
C ASN A 423 -4.17 -24.20 -4.37
N GLN A 424 -3.31 -23.30 -4.85
CA GLN A 424 -3.71 -22.03 -5.47
C GLN A 424 -3.65 -22.06 -7.01
N GLU A 425 -3.27 -23.17 -7.62
CA GLU A 425 -3.06 -23.26 -9.09
C GLU A 425 -4.26 -22.74 -9.89
N LYS A 426 -5.49 -23.14 -9.51
CA LYS A 426 -6.74 -22.67 -10.15
C LYS A 426 -6.75 -21.13 -10.20
N TYR A 427 -6.48 -20.49 -9.09
CA TYR A 427 -6.55 -19.03 -8.92
C TYR A 427 -5.38 -18.31 -9.56
N LEU A 428 -4.17 -18.88 -9.46
CA LEU A 428 -2.95 -18.34 -10.06
C LEU A 428 -2.99 -18.37 -11.60
N ARG A 429 -3.81 -19.21 -12.21
CA ARG A 429 -3.98 -19.28 -13.67
C ARG A 429 -5.00 -18.28 -14.21
N VAL A 430 -5.85 -17.70 -13.36
CA VAL A 430 -6.98 -16.86 -13.81
C VAL A 430 -6.50 -15.63 -14.61
N PHE A 431 -5.34 -15.05 -14.31
CA PHE A 431 -4.81 -13.90 -15.06
C PHE A 431 -4.60 -14.20 -16.56
N LEU A 432 -4.45 -15.47 -16.95
CA LEU A 432 -4.32 -15.87 -18.35
C LEU A 432 -5.65 -15.76 -19.13
N THR A 433 -6.78 -15.72 -18.44
CA THR A 433 -8.11 -15.72 -19.06
C THR A 433 -8.60 -14.33 -19.46
N ASN A 434 -8.12 -13.30 -18.75
CA ASN A 434 -8.54 -11.92 -18.99
C ASN A 434 -7.35 -10.95 -18.88
N PRO A 435 -7.10 -10.11 -19.90
CA PRO A 435 -5.94 -9.24 -19.97
C PRO A 435 -5.89 -8.13 -18.91
N ILE A 436 -7.04 -7.74 -18.32
CA ILE A 436 -7.09 -6.72 -17.28
C ILE A 436 -6.57 -7.24 -15.92
N ILE A 437 -6.54 -8.56 -15.72
CA ILE A 437 -6.14 -9.15 -14.44
C ILE A 437 -4.62 -9.06 -14.30
N PRO A 438 -4.10 -8.43 -13.22
CA PRO A 438 -2.66 -8.43 -12.94
C PRO A 438 -2.21 -9.82 -12.43
N MET A 439 -0.92 -10.12 -12.52
CA MET A 439 -0.34 -11.33 -11.92
C MET A 439 -0.31 -11.28 -10.38
N ASP A 440 -0.43 -10.11 -9.81
CA ASP A 440 -0.32 -9.90 -8.36
C ASP A 440 -1.38 -8.93 -7.81
N ASN A 441 -1.46 -8.88 -6.49
CA ASN A 441 -2.35 -7.98 -5.74
C ASN A 441 -1.60 -6.77 -5.16
N ASN A 442 -0.45 -6.40 -5.75
CA ASN A 442 0.42 -5.37 -5.21
C ASN A 442 -0.25 -3.99 -5.12
N ALA A 443 -1.23 -3.69 -5.97
CA ALA A 443 -1.99 -2.44 -5.90
C ALA A 443 -2.75 -2.32 -4.57
N ALA A 444 -3.52 -3.34 -4.17
CA ALA A 444 -4.21 -3.38 -2.89
C ALA A 444 -3.22 -3.40 -1.70
N GLU A 445 -2.13 -4.16 -1.81
CA GLU A 445 -1.09 -4.18 -0.79
C GLU A 445 -0.40 -2.81 -0.61
N ARG A 446 -0.14 -2.07 -1.68
CA ARG A 446 0.35 -0.68 -1.59
C ARG A 446 -0.68 0.24 -0.95
N SER A 447 -1.95 0.05 -1.28
CA SER A 447 -3.04 0.85 -0.73
C SER A 447 -3.24 0.67 0.78
N ILE A 448 -2.84 -0.46 1.38
CA ILE A 448 -2.93 -0.66 2.84
C ILE A 448 -1.77 -0.03 3.64
N ARG A 449 -0.64 0.26 2.98
CA ARG A 449 0.58 0.80 3.62
C ARG A 449 0.36 2.10 4.39
N PRO A 450 -0.35 3.13 3.88
CA PRO A 450 -0.56 4.38 4.62
C PRO A 450 -1.20 4.15 5.99
N PHE A 451 -2.17 3.24 6.07
CA PHE A 451 -2.75 2.83 7.34
C PHE A 451 -1.74 2.12 8.24
N CYS A 452 -0.92 1.22 7.68
CA CYS A 452 0.11 0.50 8.44
C CYS A 452 1.18 1.44 9.01
N ILE A 453 1.61 2.46 8.25
CA ILE A 453 2.54 3.49 8.70
C ILE A 453 1.90 4.31 9.83
N GLY A 454 0.69 4.78 9.62
CA GLY A 454 -0.05 5.52 10.63
C GLY A 454 -0.22 4.71 11.91
N LYS A 455 -0.65 3.45 11.80
CA LYS A 455 -0.80 2.53 12.93
C LYS A 455 0.49 2.38 13.75
N LYS A 456 1.67 2.34 13.14
CA LYS A 456 2.95 2.32 13.86
C LYS A 456 3.17 3.57 14.72
N ASN A 457 2.61 4.71 14.33
CA ASN A 457 2.76 5.97 15.06
C ASN A 457 1.79 6.12 16.24
N TRP A 458 0.55 5.62 16.12
CA TRP A 458 -0.44 5.73 17.22
C TRP A 458 -0.78 4.41 17.90
N LEU A 459 -0.27 3.27 17.43
CA LEU A 459 -0.34 1.91 17.96
C LEU A 459 -1.75 1.31 17.99
N PHE A 460 -2.76 2.01 18.49
CA PHE A 460 -4.14 1.54 18.65
C PHE A 460 -5.15 2.67 18.39
N MET A 461 -6.40 2.29 18.21
CA MET A 461 -7.56 3.18 18.22
C MET A 461 -8.35 2.94 19.52
N ASP A 462 -8.91 4.00 20.13
CA ASP A 462 -9.57 3.85 21.43
C ASP A 462 -10.98 3.26 21.32
N THR A 463 -11.74 3.65 20.29
CA THR A 463 -13.15 3.28 20.11
C THR A 463 -13.45 2.72 18.73
N VAL A 464 -14.53 1.95 18.61
CA VAL A 464 -15.06 1.46 17.33
C VAL A 464 -15.40 2.62 16.40
N LYS A 465 -16.10 3.66 16.90
CA LYS A 465 -16.41 4.87 16.11
C LYS A 465 -15.14 5.54 15.55
N GLY A 466 -14.07 5.60 16.35
CA GLY A 466 -12.79 6.13 15.90
C GLY A 466 -12.12 5.27 14.82
N ALA A 467 -12.30 3.95 14.87
CA ALA A 467 -11.78 3.02 13.88
C ALA A 467 -12.57 3.11 12.56
N GLU A 468 -13.90 3.14 12.63
CA GLU A 468 -14.79 3.36 11.47
C GLU A 468 -14.49 4.71 10.80
N THR A 469 -14.38 5.77 11.60
CA THR A 469 -14.01 7.11 11.09
C THR A 469 -12.64 7.10 10.41
N SER A 470 -11.69 6.38 10.97
CA SER A 470 -10.36 6.25 10.36
C SER A 470 -10.43 5.53 9.00
N ALA A 471 -11.23 4.47 8.88
CA ALA A 471 -11.48 3.78 7.62
C ALA A 471 -12.06 4.74 6.56
N ILE A 472 -13.08 5.50 6.92
CA ILE A 472 -13.74 6.48 6.05
C ILE A 472 -12.74 7.53 5.55
N ILE A 473 -11.98 8.14 6.47
CA ILE A 473 -11.06 9.23 6.11
C ILE A 473 -9.88 8.71 5.29
N TYR A 474 -9.29 7.55 5.64
CA TYR A 474 -8.26 6.92 4.80
C TYR A 474 -8.77 6.62 3.40
N SER A 475 -10.01 6.15 3.26
CA SER A 475 -10.63 5.90 1.95
C SER A 475 -10.66 7.16 1.08
N ILE A 476 -11.14 8.26 1.64
CA ILE A 476 -11.23 9.54 0.94
C ILE A 476 -9.83 10.06 0.59
N VAL A 477 -8.89 10.01 1.54
CA VAL A 477 -7.51 10.49 1.35
C VAL A 477 -6.79 9.69 0.28
N GLU A 478 -6.83 8.36 0.33
CA GLU A 478 -6.09 7.53 -0.63
C GLU A 478 -6.74 7.56 -2.02
N THR A 479 -8.07 7.60 -2.10
CA THR A 479 -8.77 7.82 -3.37
C THR A 479 -8.41 9.18 -3.99
N ALA A 480 -8.41 10.24 -3.19
CA ALA A 480 -8.07 11.58 -3.67
C ALA A 480 -6.60 11.69 -4.10
N LYS A 481 -5.65 11.05 -3.37
CA LYS A 481 -4.24 10.96 -3.77
C LYS A 481 -4.07 10.26 -5.12
N ALA A 482 -4.77 9.14 -5.31
CA ALA A 482 -4.73 8.36 -6.54
C ALA A 482 -5.28 9.17 -7.74
N ASN A 483 -6.18 10.13 -7.47
CA ASN A 483 -6.74 11.07 -8.45
C ASN A 483 -6.00 12.42 -8.52
N ASN A 484 -4.78 12.49 -8.01
CA ASN A 484 -3.86 13.62 -8.17
C ASN A 484 -4.33 14.91 -7.49
N LEU A 485 -5.07 14.82 -6.37
CA LEU A 485 -5.59 15.99 -5.64
C LEU A 485 -4.62 16.46 -4.54
N ARG A 486 -4.71 17.74 -4.18
CA ARG A 486 -4.05 18.36 -3.02
C ARG A 486 -4.88 18.05 -1.78
N MET A 487 -4.36 17.25 -0.87
CA MET A 487 -5.12 16.63 0.21
C MET A 487 -5.77 17.62 1.17
N TYR A 488 -5.00 18.61 1.66
CA TYR A 488 -5.54 19.61 2.56
C TYR A 488 -6.67 20.40 1.91
N ASP A 489 -6.44 20.90 0.70
CA ASP A 489 -7.38 21.73 -0.04
C ASP A 489 -8.67 20.96 -0.37
N TYR A 490 -8.53 19.71 -0.78
CA TYR A 490 -9.68 18.85 -1.09
C TYR A 490 -10.48 18.47 0.16
N LEU A 491 -9.84 18.15 1.28
CA LEU A 491 -10.53 17.89 2.54
C LEU A 491 -11.27 19.15 3.03
N LYS A 492 -10.63 20.32 2.93
CA LYS A 492 -11.27 21.60 3.25
C LYS A 492 -12.52 21.83 2.36
N TYR A 493 -12.36 21.67 1.07
CA TYR A 493 -13.47 21.81 0.10
C TYR A 493 -14.63 20.87 0.40
N LEU A 494 -14.36 19.60 0.71
CA LEU A 494 -15.41 18.66 1.11
C LEU A 494 -16.13 19.09 2.39
N LEU A 495 -15.39 19.59 3.40
CA LEU A 495 -15.99 20.07 4.66
C LEU A 495 -16.76 21.38 4.50
N GLU A 496 -16.50 22.17 3.48
CA GLU A 496 -17.28 23.37 3.11
C GLU A 496 -18.55 23.00 2.33
N GLU A 497 -18.46 22.03 1.42
CA GLU A 497 -19.56 21.68 0.52
C GLU A 497 -20.56 20.66 1.11
N LEU A 498 -20.06 19.56 1.73
CA LEU A 498 -20.91 18.44 2.20
C LEU A 498 -22.02 18.86 3.17
N PRO A 499 -21.85 19.84 4.09
CA PRO A 499 -22.94 20.30 4.95
C PRO A 499 -24.18 20.83 4.19
N ASN A 500 -24.01 21.23 2.93
CA ASN A 500 -25.10 21.69 2.08
C ASN A 500 -25.98 20.55 1.54
N TYR A 501 -25.44 19.33 1.49
CA TYR A 501 -26.10 18.16 0.92
C TYR A 501 -26.57 17.17 1.99
N VAL A 502 -25.79 16.95 3.04
CA VAL A 502 -26.10 15.95 4.08
C VAL A 502 -27.19 16.44 5.05
N ASN A 503 -27.18 17.72 5.45
CA ASN A 503 -28.14 18.31 6.39
C ASN A 503 -29.05 19.37 5.72
N GLY A 504 -28.96 19.49 4.40
CA GLY A 504 -29.67 20.48 3.62
C GLY A 504 -30.89 19.92 2.90
N SER A 505 -31.55 20.76 2.12
CA SER A 505 -32.69 20.41 1.26
C SER A 505 -32.35 19.51 0.06
N LYS A 506 -31.07 19.23 -0.16
CA LYS A 506 -30.54 18.39 -1.26
C LYS A 506 -30.11 17.06 -0.68
N ASN A 507 -30.90 16.02 -0.92
CA ASN A 507 -30.63 14.67 -0.36
C ASN A 507 -29.60 13.85 -1.14
N GLU A 508 -28.94 14.41 -2.16
CA GLU A 508 -28.00 13.66 -2.99
C GLU A 508 -26.66 14.41 -3.11
N ILE A 509 -25.57 13.70 -2.85
CA ILE A 509 -24.21 14.22 -3.00
C ILE A 509 -23.88 14.28 -4.49
N PRO A 510 -23.57 15.47 -5.04
CA PRO A 510 -23.36 15.60 -6.48
C PRO A 510 -22.03 15.01 -6.93
N SER A 511 -22.02 14.46 -8.13
CA SER A 511 -20.83 13.87 -8.77
C SER A 511 -19.67 14.88 -8.93
N LYS A 512 -19.96 16.18 -8.97
CA LYS A 512 -18.92 17.23 -9.01
C LYS A 512 -17.95 17.22 -7.83
N LEU A 513 -18.32 16.59 -6.70
CA LEU A 513 -17.44 16.47 -5.52
C LEU A 513 -16.50 15.26 -5.60
N LEU A 514 -16.75 14.32 -6.52
CA LEU A 514 -15.96 13.10 -6.62
C LEU A 514 -14.52 13.38 -7.09
N PRO A 515 -13.51 12.64 -6.58
CA PRO A 515 -12.09 12.93 -6.82
C PRO A 515 -11.67 12.98 -8.30
N TRP A 516 -12.36 12.22 -9.16
CA TRP A 516 -12.10 12.17 -10.60
C TRP A 516 -12.94 13.16 -11.42
N SER A 517 -13.85 13.89 -10.77
CA SER A 517 -14.75 14.82 -11.48
C SER A 517 -13.95 15.92 -12.20
N LYS A 518 -14.31 16.19 -13.44
CA LYS A 518 -13.75 17.31 -14.22
C LYS A 518 -14.21 18.68 -13.73
N ASP A 519 -15.31 18.71 -12.99
CA ASP A 519 -15.93 19.94 -12.45
C ASP A 519 -15.28 20.40 -11.13
N LEU A 520 -14.31 19.65 -10.60
CA LEU A 520 -13.55 20.08 -9.43
C LEU A 520 -12.73 21.35 -9.75
N PRO A 521 -12.67 22.32 -8.82
CA PRO A 521 -11.78 23.47 -8.95
C PRO A 521 -10.36 23.08 -9.28
N ILE A 522 -9.74 23.77 -10.25
CA ILE A 522 -8.41 23.39 -10.78
C ILE A 522 -7.32 23.49 -9.73
N GLU A 523 -7.45 24.38 -8.78
CA GLU A 523 -6.55 24.59 -7.65
C GLU A 523 -6.47 23.38 -6.70
N LEU A 524 -7.50 22.51 -6.71
CA LEU A 524 -7.47 21.26 -5.93
C LEU A 524 -6.59 20.18 -6.55
N ARG A 525 -6.20 20.35 -7.82
CA ARG A 525 -5.35 19.39 -8.53
C ARG A 525 -3.88 19.73 -8.36
N LYS A 526 -3.06 18.68 -8.27
CA LYS A 526 -1.62 18.85 -8.39
C LYS A 526 -1.27 19.18 -9.85
N SER A 527 -0.31 20.08 -10.05
CA SER A 527 0.21 20.32 -11.40
C SER A 527 0.77 19.01 -11.97
N ILE A 528 0.29 18.61 -13.13
CA ILE A 528 0.88 17.50 -13.90
C ILE A 528 2.25 17.97 -14.35
N THR A 529 3.29 17.31 -13.96
CA THR A 529 4.67 17.55 -14.41
C THR A 529 4.95 16.83 -15.69
#